data_cee22ad4e04908212622037355284807
#
_entry.id   cee22ad4e04908212622037355284807
#
_cell.length_a   1.000
_cell.length_b   1.000
_cell.length_c   1.000
_cell.angle_alpha   90.00
_cell.angle_beta   90.00
_cell.angle_gamma   90.00
#
_symmetry.space_group_name_H-M   'P 1'
#
loop_
_entity.id
_entity.type
_entity.pdbx_description
1 polymer ?
#
loop_
_entity_poly.entity_id
_entity_poly.type
_entity_poly.pdbx_seq_one_letter_code
_entity_poly.pdbx_strand_id
1 'polypeptide(L)'
;MEKRVTFRGWWLPALLIAPQVLVSAVFFFYPAGQAIWQSLFIPDPFGLSSQFVGLGNFEFLLSDRFYRASFVTTAVFSILVTLCSMIPALFLAVMADRLIKGSGVYRTMLIWPYAVAPAIAGVLWLFMFNTRVGVVSWYLGNLGYDWNHVLNGGEAMGLVVVASAWGRISYNFLFFFAALQAVPRSVIEAAAIDGARFWTRFWTIVLPLLSPTTFFLLVVNVVYSFFETFGVIHTITSGGPQQSTTVLVYKVFSDGFVGQDLGSSSAQSVILLFVVGLLTIIQFKFVEKRVHY
;
A
#
# COMPACT_ATOMS: atom_id res chain seq x y z
N MET A 1 -23.69 32.85 -12.43
CA MET A 1 -23.85 33.05 -10.97
C MET A 1 -24.19 31.69 -10.35
N GLU A 2 -23.23 30.99 -9.80
CA GLU A 2 -23.47 29.78 -9.02
C GLU A 2 -24.22 30.16 -7.75
N LYS A 3 -25.45 29.64 -7.58
CA LYS A 3 -26.18 29.74 -6.33
C LYS A 3 -25.45 28.93 -5.27
N ARG A 4 -24.60 29.57 -4.44
CA ARG A 4 -24.08 28.93 -3.24
C ARG A 4 -25.26 28.54 -2.36
N VAL A 5 -25.53 27.26 -2.24
CA VAL A 5 -26.53 26.74 -1.30
C VAL A 5 -25.94 26.91 0.11
N THR A 6 -26.38 27.95 0.81
CA THR A 6 -26.03 28.16 2.22
C THR A 6 -27.16 27.59 3.08
N PHE A 7 -26.87 26.54 3.82
CA PHE A 7 -27.81 26.00 4.80
C PHE A 7 -28.02 27.03 5.92
N ARG A 8 -29.25 27.47 6.15
CA ARG A 8 -29.60 28.44 7.18
C ARG A 8 -29.54 27.93 8.63
N GLY A 9 -29.31 26.62 8.83
CA GLY A 9 -29.22 25.97 10.13
C GLY A 9 -28.16 24.87 10.14
N TRP A 10 -27.63 24.54 11.31
CA TRP A 10 -26.63 23.51 11.52
C TRP A 10 -27.20 22.06 11.51
N TRP A 11 -28.49 21.94 11.82
CA TRP A 11 -29.15 20.63 11.99
C TRP A 11 -29.26 19.82 10.69
N LEU A 12 -29.55 20.47 9.56
CA LEU A 12 -29.66 19.80 8.27
C LEU A 12 -28.32 19.25 7.76
N PRO A 13 -27.22 20.04 7.75
CA PRO A 13 -25.88 19.49 7.49
C PRO A 13 -25.49 18.40 8.48
N ALA A 14 -25.77 18.55 9.77
CA ALA A 14 -25.49 17.54 10.78
C ALA A 14 -26.25 16.23 10.50
N LEU A 15 -27.53 16.29 10.13
CA LEU A 15 -28.34 15.12 9.78
C LEU A 15 -27.79 14.41 8.53
N LEU A 16 -27.33 15.17 7.53
CA LEU A 16 -26.77 14.60 6.29
C LEU A 16 -25.43 13.90 6.54
N ILE A 17 -24.63 14.38 7.48
CA ILE A 17 -23.32 13.80 7.84
C ILE A 17 -23.47 12.68 8.89
N ALA A 18 -24.55 12.71 9.70
CA ALA A 18 -24.75 11.80 10.83
C ALA A 18 -24.60 10.32 10.47
N PRO A 19 -25.13 9.77 9.35
CA PRO A 19 -24.95 8.37 9.00
C PRO A 19 -23.47 8.00 8.84
N GLN A 20 -22.70 8.84 8.14
CA GLN A 20 -21.26 8.62 7.94
C GLN A 20 -20.49 8.71 9.26
N VAL A 21 -20.78 9.72 10.08
CA VAL A 21 -20.12 9.88 11.38
C VAL A 21 -20.44 8.71 12.30
N LEU A 22 -21.68 8.23 12.32
CA LEU A 22 -22.10 7.09 13.13
C LEU A 22 -21.37 5.81 12.70
N VAL A 23 -21.32 5.53 11.39
CA VAL A 23 -20.58 4.38 10.87
C VAL A 23 -19.10 4.48 11.23
N SER A 24 -18.49 5.64 11.06
CA SER A 24 -17.08 5.85 11.44
C SER A 24 -16.87 5.71 12.95
N ALA A 25 -17.77 6.20 13.76
CA ALA A 25 -17.68 6.10 15.22
C ALA A 25 -17.73 4.64 15.69
N VAL A 26 -18.67 3.85 15.15
CA VAL A 26 -18.88 2.46 15.56
C VAL A 26 -17.81 1.52 15.00
N PHE A 27 -17.45 1.65 13.74
CA PHE A 27 -16.59 0.68 13.06
C PHE A 27 -15.11 1.09 12.99
N PHE A 28 -14.77 2.33 13.28
CA PHE A 28 -13.39 2.81 13.27
C PHE A 28 -12.95 3.34 14.64
N PHE A 29 -13.61 4.36 15.17
CA PHE A 29 -13.15 4.99 16.42
C PHE A 29 -13.34 4.10 17.65
N TYR A 30 -14.42 3.36 17.73
CA TYR A 30 -14.66 2.46 18.86
C TYR A 30 -13.65 1.29 18.92
N PRO A 31 -13.38 0.53 17.82
CA PRO A 31 -12.33 -0.49 17.84
C PRO A 31 -10.92 0.09 18.05
N ALA A 32 -10.62 1.27 17.50
CA ALA A 32 -9.36 1.93 17.77
C ALA A 32 -9.18 2.30 19.25
N GLY A 33 -10.24 2.83 19.87
CA GLY A 33 -10.26 3.08 21.32
C GLY A 33 -10.09 1.81 22.16
N GLN A 34 -10.74 0.71 21.74
CA GLN A 34 -10.56 -0.59 22.38
C GLN A 34 -9.11 -1.10 22.25
N ALA A 35 -8.48 -0.98 21.08
CA ALA A 35 -7.10 -1.38 20.90
C ALA A 35 -6.15 -0.57 21.81
N ILE A 36 -6.36 0.75 21.93
CA ILE A 36 -5.59 1.60 22.85
C ILE A 36 -5.81 1.14 24.31
N TRP A 37 -7.04 0.83 24.69
CA TRP A 37 -7.32 0.35 26.04
C TRP A 37 -6.66 -1.02 26.28
N GLN A 38 -6.88 -1.99 25.41
CA GLN A 38 -6.33 -3.35 25.53
C GLN A 38 -4.79 -3.37 25.51
N SER A 39 -4.15 -2.44 24.83
CA SER A 39 -2.68 -2.33 24.80
C SER A 39 -2.04 -2.12 26.16
N LEU A 40 -2.81 -1.63 27.15
CA LEU A 40 -2.36 -1.38 28.52
C LEU A 40 -2.56 -2.56 29.47
N PHE A 41 -3.13 -3.66 28.96
CA PHE A 41 -3.45 -4.84 29.74
C PHE A 41 -2.82 -6.11 29.15
N ILE A 42 -2.55 -7.08 30.01
CA ILE A 42 -2.28 -8.47 29.61
C ILE A 42 -3.53 -9.27 29.99
N PRO A 43 -4.30 -9.78 29.02
CA PRO A 43 -5.43 -10.64 29.29
C PRO A 43 -4.94 -12.00 29.76
N ASP A 44 -5.68 -12.60 30.70
CA ASP A 44 -5.50 -14.00 31.06
C ASP A 44 -5.82 -14.90 29.86
N PRO A 45 -5.04 -15.98 29.59
CA PRO A 45 -5.28 -16.90 28.48
C PRO A 45 -6.69 -17.50 28.45
N PHE A 46 -7.36 -17.61 29.59
CA PHE A 46 -8.73 -18.11 29.71
C PHE A 46 -9.80 -17.00 29.64
N GLY A 47 -9.40 -15.74 29.52
CA GLY A 47 -10.30 -14.59 29.40
C GLY A 47 -11.06 -14.26 30.72
N LEU A 48 -10.63 -14.81 31.86
CA LEU A 48 -11.29 -14.63 33.15
C LEU A 48 -10.86 -13.34 33.87
N SER A 49 -9.69 -12.82 33.56
CA SER A 49 -9.13 -11.61 34.17
C SER A 49 -8.23 -10.86 33.20
N SER A 50 -7.89 -9.62 33.53
CA SER A 50 -6.87 -8.84 32.82
C SER A 50 -6.02 -8.08 33.84
N GLN A 51 -4.72 -8.12 33.69
CA GLN A 51 -3.78 -7.40 34.51
C GLN A 51 -3.39 -6.07 33.84
N PHE A 52 -3.55 -4.98 34.55
CA PHE A 52 -3.06 -3.67 34.08
C PHE A 52 -1.55 -3.61 34.18
N VAL A 53 -0.86 -3.40 33.06
CA VAL A 53 0.61 -3.35 32.96
C VAL A 53 1.11 -2.00 32.43
N GLY A 54 0.21 -1.05 32.19
CA GLY A 54 0.56 0.25 31.64
C GLY A 54 1.30 0.12 30.32
N LEU A 55 2.54 0.62 30.24
CA LEU A 55 3.35 0.55 29.02
C LEU A 55 4.19 -0.73 28.87
N GLY A 56 4.00 -1.72 29.73
CA GLY A 56 4.80 -2.95 29.73
C GLY A 56 4.74 -3.72 28.39
N ASN A 57 3.59 -3.76 27.72
CA ASN A 57 3.47 -4.38 26.38
C ASN A 57 4.34 -3.65 25.34
N PHE A 58 4.43 -2.33 25.41
CA PHE A 58 5.25 -1.54 24.48
C PHE A 58 6.75 -1.75 24.74
N GLU A 59 7.16 -1.80 26.00
CA GLU A 59 8.54 -2.06 26.41
C GLU A 59 8.97 -3.46 25.96
N PHE A 60 8.14 -4.47 26.18
CA PHE A 60 8.36 -5.83 25.71
C PHE A 60 8.55 -5.86 24.18
N LEU A 61 7.64 -5.26 23.39
CA LEU A 61 7.72 -5.22 21.94
C LEU A 61 8.98 -4.55 21.43
N LEU A 62 9.35 -3.41 22.00
CA LEU A 62 10.55 -2.69 21.58
C LEU A 62 11.85 -3.44 21.92
N SER A 63 11.84 -4.35 22.90
CA SER A 63 12.95 -5.23 23.22
C SER A 63 12.97 -6.50 22.35
N ASP A 64 11.82 -6.93 21.81
CA ASP A 64 11.72 -8.13 20.98
C ASP A 64 12.47 -7.99 19.65
N ARG A 65 13.40 -8.91 19.39
CA ARG A 65 14.19 -8.95 18.17
C ARG A 65 13.33 -9.15 16.92
N PHE A 66 12.31 -10.02 17.01
CA PHE A 66 11.47 -10.35 15.87
C PHE A 66 10.52 -9.20 15.50
N TYR A 67 9.99 -8.51 16.51
CA TYR A 67 9.19 -7.31 16.28
C TYR A 67 10.01 -6.19 15.62
N ARG A 68 11.21 -5.93 16.11
CA ARG A 68 12.13 -4.96 15.49
C ARG A 68 12.50 -5.34 14.06
N ALA A 69 12.73 -6.63 13.78
CA ALA A 69 12.97 -7.10 12.42
C ALA A 69 11.78 -6.82 11.49
N SER A 70 10.53 -6.92 11.98
CA SER A 70 9.33 -6.63 11.19
C SER A 70 9.25 -5.17 10.73
N PHE A 71 9.84 -4.20 11.44
CA PHE A 71 9.97 -2.82 10.95
C PHE A 71 10.85 -2.74 9.71
N VAL A 72 12.01 -3.39 9.73
CA VAL A 72 12.93 -3.42 8.59
C VAL A 72 12.27 -4.12 7.41
N THR A 73 11.64 -5.26 7.65
CA THR A 73 10.90 -6.01 6.63
C THR A 73 9.80 -5.14 6.01
N THR A 74 9.03 -4.41 6.83
CA THR A 74 7.97 -3.52 6.35
C THR A 74 8.52 -2.35 5.54
N ALA A 75 9.62 -1.75 5.99
CA ALA A 75 10.26 -0.64 5.26
C ALA A 75 10.78 -1.09 3.89
N VAL A 76 11.50 -2.21 3.85
CA VAL A 76 12.01 -2.78 2.59
C VAL A 76 10.86 -3.15 1.66
N PHE A 77 9.85 -3.85 2.17
CA PHE A 77 8.65 -4.21 1.41
C PHE A 77 7.92 -2.99 0.85
N SER A 78 7.68 -1.98 1.69
CA SER A 78 6.99 -0.74 1.29
C SER A 78 7.74 0.01 0.18
N ILE A 79 9.06 0.14 0.30
CA ILE A 79 9.89 0.77 -0.73
C ILE A 79 9.81 -0.03 -2.04
N LEU A 80 9.98 -1.35 -1.98
CA LEU A 80 9.96 -2.20 -3.17
C LEU A 80 8.60 -2.18 -3.86
N VAL A 81 7.50 -2.35 -3.12
CA VAL A 81 6.13 -2.31 -3.70
C VAL A 81 5.85 -0.94 -4.32
N THR A 82 6.20 0.14 -3.63
CA THR A 82 6.00 1.50 -4.14
C THR A 82 6.76 1.74 -5.43
N LEU A 83 8.05 1.41 -5.48
CA LEU A 83 8.87 1.59 -6.68
C LEU A 83 8.43 0.66 -7.82
N CYS A 84 8.21 -0.63 -7.53
CA CYS A 84 7.77 -1.63 -8.52
C CYS A 84 6.35 -1.39 -9.04
N SER A 85 5.53 -0.61 -8.34
CA SER A 85 4.19 -0.25 -8.84
C SER A 85 4.16 1.10 -9.55
N MET A 86 4.81 2.14 -9.00
CA MET A 86 4.74 3.49 -9.56
C MET A 86 5.57 3.67 -10.83
N ILE A 87 6.79 3.13 -10.88
CA ILE A 87 7.69 3.30 -12.03
C ILE A 87 7.11 2.65 -13.30
N PRO A 88 6.71 1.35 -13.27
CA PRO A 88 6.08 0.74 -14.44
C PRO A 88 4.75 1.42 -14.81
N ALA A 89 3.94 1.83 -13.83
CA ALA A 89 2.68 2.51 -14.07
C ALA A 89 2.86 3.84 -14.82
N LEU A 90 3.83 4.66 -14.40
CA LEU A 90 4.16 5.91 -15.10
C LEU A 90 4.64 5.64 -16.53
N PHE A 91 5.53 4.65 -16.71
CA PHE A 91 6.01 4.26 -18.04
C PHE A 91 4.85 3.81 -18.94
N LEU A 92 3.97 2.95 -18.46
CA LEU A 92 2.80 2.48 -19.19
C LEU A 92 1.80 3.60 -19.49
N ALA A 93 1.62 4.55 -18.57
CA ALA A 93 0.75 5.71 -18.77
C ALA A 93 1.28 6.63 -19.89
N VAL A 94 2.58 6.90 -19.90
CA VAL A 94 3.25 7.68 -20.96
C VAL A 94 3.14 6.98 -22.32
N MET A 95 3.28 5.66 -22.36
CA MET A 95 3.09 4.89 -23.58
C MET A 95 1.63 4.92 -24.06
N ALA A 96 0.67 4.75 -23.14
CA ALA A 96 -0.76 4.75 -23.47
C ALA A 96 -1.26 6.11 -23.97
N ASP A 97 -0.69 7.20 -23.45
CA ASP A 97 -1.04 8.56 -23.89
C ASP A 97 -0.66 8.83 -25.37
N ARG A 98 0.32 8.10 -25.89
CA ARG A 98 0.78 8.20 -27.29
C ARG A 98 0.02 7.32 -28.27
N LEU A 99 -0.72 6.31 -27.79
CA LEU A 99 -1.41 5.36 -28.65
C LEU A 99 -2.69 5.98 -29.22
N ILE A 100 -2.74 6.15 -30.52
CA ILE A 100 -3.90 6.70 -31.24
C ILE A 100 -4.94 5.62 -31.55
N LYS A 101 -4.49 4.38 -31.86
CA LYS A 101 -5.37 3.24 -32.21
C LYS A 101 -5.30 2.15 -31.15
N GLY A 102 -6.45 1.55 -30.82
CA GLY A 102 -6.53 0.45 -29.87
C GLY A 102 -6.40 0.85 -28.37
N SER A 103 -6.37 2.14 -28.08
CA SER A 103 -6.15 2.66 -26.72
C SER A 103 -7.18 2.16 -25.69
N GLY A 104 -8.43 1.93 -26.12
CA GLY A 104 -9.51 1.41 -25.24
C GLY A 104 -9.21 0.01 -24.72
N VAL A 105 -8.86 -0.93 -25.61
CA VAL A 105 -8.51 -2.32 -25.22
C VAL A 105 -7.27 -2.34 -24.33
N TYR A 106 -6.24 -1.61 -24.71
CA TYR A 106 -5.00 -1.53 -23.94
C TYR A 106 -5.25 -0.99 -22.50
N ARG A 107 -6.05 0.08 -22.38
CA ARG A 107 -6.42 0.66 -21.08
C ARG A 107 -7.21 -0.34 -20.24
N THR A 108 -8.21 -1.01 -20.83
CA THR A 108 -8.99 -2.02 -20.10
C THR A 108 -8.13 -3.15 -19.59
N MET A 109 -7.20 -3.66 -20.40
CA MET A 109 -6.26 -4.70 -19.99
C MET A 109 -5.32 -4.25 -18.87
N LEU A 110 -4.89 -2.98 -18.86
CA LEU A 110 -4.04 -2.45 -17.81
C LEU A 110 -4.80 -2.16 -16.51
N ILE A 111 -6.10 -1.86 -16.57
CA ILE A 111 -6.91 -1.56 -15.37
C ILE A 111 -7.44 -2.84 -14.72
N TRP A 112 -7.66 -3.89 -15.50
CA TRP A 112 -8.27 -5.14 -15.02
C TRP A 112 -7.63 -5.73 -13.75
N PRO A 113 -6.29 -5.78 -13.55
CA PRO A 113 -5.70 -6.35 -12.36
C PRO A 113 -6.14 -5.67 -11.05
N TYR A 114 -6.52 -4.40 -11.10
CA TYR A 114 -7.03 -3.69 -9.91
C TYR A 114 -8.35 -4.26 -9.37
N ALA A 115 -9.17 -4.88 -10.24
CA ALA A 115 -10.44 -5.48 -9.84
C ALA A 115 -10.27 -6.83 -9.09
N VAL A 116 -9.07 -7.39 -9.08
CA VAL A 116 -8.79 -8.68 -8.42
C VAL A 116 -8.55 -8.47 -6.93
N ALA A 117 -9.30 -9.21 -6.10
CA ALA A 117 -9.10 -9.16 -4.65
C ALA A 117 -7.66 -9.59 -4.28
N PRO A 118 -7.01 -8.94 -3.30
CA PRO A 118 -5.61 -9.20 -2.95
C PRO A 118 -5.30 -10.66 -2.63
N ALA A 119 -6.18 -11.35 -1.90
CA ALA A 119 -6.00 -12.76 -1.58
C ALA A 119 -6.07 -13.65 -2.83
N ILE A 120 -6.97 -13.35 -3.78
CA ILE A 120 -7.07 -14.08 -5.05
C ILE A 120 -5.81 -13.84 -5.91
N ALA A 121 -5.33 -12.60 -5.96
CA ALA A 121 -4.05 -12.29 -6.59
C ALA A 121 -2.92 -13.11 -5.97
N GLY A 122 -2.88 -13.22 -4.63
CA GLY A 122 -1.93 -14.06 -3.93
C GLY A 122 -1.97 -15.52 -4.37
N VAL A 123 -3.16 -16.13 -4.47
CA VAL A 123 -3.32 -17.53 -4.94
C VAL A 123 -2.80 -17.69 -6.37
N LEU A 124 -3.16 -16.77 -7.28
CA LEU A 124 -2.70 -16.82 -8.67
C LEU A 124 -1.18 -16.76 -8.79
N TRP A 125 -0.55 -15.82 -8.09
CA TRP A 125 0.90 -15.67 -8.09
C TRP A 125 1.60 -16.85 -7.42
N LEU A 126 1.06 -17.35 -6.29
CA LEU A 126 1.58 -18.56 -5.64
C LEU A 126 1.54 -19.76 -6.57
N PHE A 127 0.43 -19.96 -7.32
CA PHE A 127 0.32 -21.04 -8.27
C PHE A 127 1.31 -20.92 -9.44
N MET A 128 1.45 -19.70 -10.00
CA MET A 128 2.40 -19.46 -11.10
C MET A 128 3.86 -19.70 -10.71
N PHE A 129 4.23 -19.40 -9.46
CA PHE A 129 5.59 -19.55 -8.91
C PHE A 129 5.78 -20.80 -8.06
N ASN A 130 4.80 -21.72 -8.03
CA ASN A 130 4.92 -22.96 -7.29
C ASN A 130 6.14 -23.77 -7.77
N THR A 131 6.95 -24.24 -6.83
CA THR A 131 8.23 -24.93 -7.13
C THR A 131 8.08 -26.22 -7.95
N ARG A 132 6.90 -26.87 -7.91
CA ARG A 132 6.66 -28.17 -8.58
C ARG A 132 5.85 -28.05 -9.86
N VAL A 133 4.84 -27.20 -9.86
CA VAL A 133 3.84 -27.13 -10.95
C VAL A 133 3.75 -25.73 -11.58
N GLY A 134 4.47 -24.74 -11.06
CA GLY A 134 4.40 -23.36 -11.51
C GLY A 134 5.08 -23.15 -12.86
N VAL A 135 4.37 -22.50 -13.77
CA VAL A 135 4.88 -22.20 -15.11
C VAL A 135 6.12 -21.32 -15.04
N VAL A 136 6.13 -20.30 -14.16
CA VAL A 136 7.27 -19.39 -14.02
C VAL A 136 8.48 -20.11 -13.43
N SER A 137 8.28 -20.94 -12.41
CA SER A 137 9.35 -21.75 -11.81
C SER A 137 9.96 -22.71 -12.83
N TRP A 138 9.13 -23.30 -13.69
CA TRP A 138 9.60 -24.16 -14.76
C TRP A 138 10.49 -23.41 -15.76
N TYR A 139 10.08 -22.21 -16.20
CA TYR A 139 10.91 -21.38 -17.10
C TYR A 139 12.22 -20.96 -16.44
N LEU A 140 12.20 -20.57 -15.16
CA LEU A 140 13.41 -20.23 -14.42
C LEU A 140 14.36 -21.41 -14.30
N GLY A 141 13.82 -22.62 -14.03
CA GLY A 141 14.60 -23.86 -14.00
C GLY A 141 15.29 -24.15 -15.33
N ASN A 142 14.62 -23.95 -16.46
CA ASN A 142 15.21 -24.12 -17.80
C ASN A 142 16.33 -23.08 -18.07
N LEU A 143 16.32 -21.93 -17.42
CA LEU A 143 17.39 -20.92 -17.47
C LEU A 143 18.52 -21.20 -16.48
N GLY A 144 18.45 -22.31 -15.73
CA GLY A 144 19.45 -22.71 -14.73
C GLY A 144 19.25 -22.05 -13.35
N TYR A 145 18.09 -21.43 -13.09
CA TYR A 145 17.79 -20.82 -11.80
C TYR A 145 16.81 -21.69 -11.00
N ASP A 146 17.28 -22.23 -9.86
CA ASP A 146 16.48 -23.08 -8.97
C ASP A 146 15.64 -22.21 -8.02
N TRP A 147 14.43 -21.87 -8.47
CA TRP A 147 13.49 -21.04 -7.72
C TRP A 147 12.87 -21.81 -6.55
N ASN A 148 13.03 -21.30 -5.34
CA ASN A 148 12.42 -21.90 -4.14
C ASN A 148 12.03 -20.84 -3.09
N HIS A 149 10.92 -20.18 -3.29
CA HIS A 149 10.38 -19.19 -2.35
C HIS A 149 9.99 -19.77 -0.98
N VAL A 150 9.85 -21.09 -0.86
CA VAL A 150 9.52 -21.74 0.42
C VAL A 150 10.73 -21.80 1.35
N LEU A 151 11.94 -21.92 0.78
CA LEU A 151 13.20 -22.01 1.53
C LEU A 151 13.99 -20.70 1.52
N ASN A 152 13.83 -19.89 0.50
CA ASN A 152 14.58 -18.64 0.30
C ASN A 152 13.74 -17.41 0.63
N GLY A 153 14.08 -16.71 1.72
CA GLY A 153 13.36 -15.51 2.16
C GLY A 153 13.43 -14.35 1.17
N GLY A 154 14.51 -14.21 0.40
CA GLY A 154 14.63 -13.18 -0.64
C GLY A 154 13.66 -13.42 -1.80
N GLU A 155 13.51 -14.67 -2.23
CA GLU A 155 12.56 -15.06 -3.28
C GLU A 155 11.11 -14.95 -2.79
N ALA A 156 10.84 -15.33 -1.53
CA ALA A 156 9.55 -15.13 -0.90
C ALA A 156 9.16 -13.65 -0.86
N MET A 157 10.08 -12.79 -0.45
CA MET A 157 9.88 -11.32 -0.48
C MET A 157 9.64 -10.81 -1.90
N GLY A 158 10.45 -11.25 -2.87
CA GLY A 158 10.28 -10.90 -4.29
C GLY A 158 8.90 -11.27 -4.82
N LEU A 159 8.42 -12.47 -4.51
CA LEU A 159 7.10 -12.96 -4.93
C LEU A 159 5.96 -12.11 -4.33
N VAL A 160 6.01 -11.83 -3.03
CA VAL A 160 5.00 -11.00 -2.36
C VAL A 160 5.02 -9.56 -2.89
N VAL A 161 6.21 -9.01 -3.17
CA VAL A 161 6.35 -7.67 -3.79
C VAL A 161 5.74 -7.64 -5.19
N VAL A 162 6.05 -8.61 -6.05
CA VAL A 162 5.51 -8.67 -7.42
C VAL A 162 3.99 -8.84 -7.40
N ALA A 163 3.47 -9.73 -6.57
CA ALA A 163 2.03 -9.94 -6.43
C ALA A 163 1.29 -8.68 -5.94
N SER A 164 1.85 -7.99 -4.96
CA SER A 164 1.29 -6.74 -4.43
C SER A 164 1.39 -5.59 -5.44
N ALA A 165 2.53 -5.46 -6.11
CA ALA A 165 2.76 -4.41 -7.10
C ALA A 165 1.87 -4.57 -8.34
N TRP A 166 1.57 -5.79 -8.76
CA TRP A 166 0.78 -6.08 -9.97
C TRP A 166 -0.58 -5.37 -9.96
N GLY A 167 -1.37 -5.51 -8.90
CA GLY A 167 -2.65 -4.80 -8.77
C GLY A 167 -2.46 -3.29 -8.61
N ARG A 168 -1.38 -2.85 -7.93
CA ARG A 168 -1.08 -1.43 -7.71
C ARG A 168 -0.56 -0.71 -8.96
N ILE A 169 0.10 -1.41 -9.88
CA ILE A 169 0.45 -0.86 -11.20
C ILE A 169 -0.81 -0.34 -11.90
N SER A 170 -1.89 -1.11 -11.90
CA SER A 170 -3.16 -0.73 -12.52
C SER A 170 -3.78 0.52 -11.90
N TYR A 171 -3.79 0.59 -10.56
CA TYR A 171 -4.25 1.77 -9.82
C TYR A 171 -3.41 3.01 -10.16
N ASN A 172 -2.09 2.91 -10.03
CA ASN A 172 -1.18 4.00 -10.32
C ASN A 172 -1.25 4.45 -11.78
N PHE A 173 -1.38 3.50 -12.71
CA PHE A 173 -1.56 3.76 -14.14
C PHE A 173 -2.79 4.64 -14.40
N LEU A 174 -3.92 4.36 -13.78
CA LEU A 174 -5.14 5.12 -13.96
C LEU A 174 -4.95 6.60 -13.60
N PHE A 175 -4.32 6.87 -12.45
CA PHE A 175 -4.09 8.24 -11.98
C PHE A 175 -3.02 8.97 -12.80
N PHE A 176 -1.91 8.31 -13.11
CA PHE A 176 -0.89 8.91 -13.99
C PHE A 176 -1.43 9.20 -15.37
N PHE A 177 -2.22 8.30 -15.93
CA PHE A 177 -2.82 8.49 -17.25
C PHE A 177 -3.81 9.66 -17.24
N ALA A 178 -4.68 9.78 -16.23
CA ALA A 178 -5.59 10.91 -16.10
C ALA A 178 -4.83 12.23 -15.92
N ALA A 179 -3.77 12.24 -15.13
CA ALA A 179 -2.95 13.43 -14.92
C ALA A 179 -2.20 13.85 -16.20
N LEU A 180 -1.68 12.89 -16.99
CA LEU A 180 -1.06 13.17 -18.29
C LEU A 180 -2.04 13.84 -19.26
N GLN A 181 -3.30 13.41 -19.27
CA GLN A 181 -4.33 14.00 -20.12
C GLN A 181 -4.74 15.42 -19.70
N ALA A 182 -4.49 15.79 -18.45
CA ALA A 182 -4.73 17.14 -17.94
C ALA A 182 -3.62 18.14 -18.29
N VAL A 183 -2.44 17.67 -18.75
CA VAL A 183 -1.32 18.54 -19.15
C VAL A 183 -1.71 19.30 -20.44
N PRO A 184 -1.64 20.64 -20.44
CA PRO A 184 -1.99 21.45 -21.62
C PRO A 184 -1.07 21.11 -22.81
N ARG A 185 -1.67 20.67 -23.92
CA ARG A 185 -0.90 20.33 -25.14
C ARG A 185 -0.12 21.49 -25.69
N SER A 186 -0.64 22.71 -25.57
CA SER A 186 0.04 23.94 -26.00
C SER A 186 1.44 24.12 -25.39
N VAL A 187 1.64 23.74 -24.12
CA VAL A 187 2.94 23.80 -23.45
C VAL A 187 3.93 22.80 -24.06
N ILE A 188 3.43 21.58 -24.34
CA ILE A 188 4.26 20.52 -24.95
C ILE A 188 4.63 20.88 -26.41
N GLU A 189 3.68 21.47 -27.14
CA GLU A 189 3.87 21.89 -28.53
C GLU A 189 4.84 23.08 -28.63
N ALA A 190 4.70 24.10 -27.77
CA ALA A 190 5.63 25.23 -27.72
C ALA A 190 7.07 24.75 -27.45
N ALA A 191 7.27 23.89 -26.48
CA ALA A 191 8.58 23.31 -26.18
C ALA A 191 9.13 22.45 -27.36
N ALA A 192 8.24 21.89 -28.20
CA ALA A 192 8.66 21.16 -29.39
C ALA A 192 9.14 22.11 -30.48
N ILE A 193 8.49 23.27 -30.63
CA ILE A 193 8.91 24.35 -31.59
C ILE A 193 10.26 24.90 -31.16
N ASP A 194 10.52 25.05 -29.85
CA ASP A 194 11.82 25.46 -29.30
C ASP A 194 12.92 24.39 -29.44
N GLY A 195 12.63 23.25 -30.09
CA GLY A 195 13.59 22.18 -30.37
C GLY A 195 13.84 21.22 -29.21
N ALA A 196 13.07 21.30 -28.14
CA ALA A 196 13.21 20.37 -27.03
C ALA A 196 12.85 18.92 -27.43
N ARG A 197 13.79 17.99 -27.19
CA ARG A 197 13.59 16.56 -27.47
C ARG A 197 12.59 15.96 -26.50
N PHE A 198 12.03 14.78 -26.83
CA PHE A 198 11.05 14.10 -26.02
C PHE A 198 11.46 13.93 -24.54
N TRP A 199 12.64 13.39 -24.29
CA TRP A 199 13.13 13.17 -22.92
C TRP A 199 13.34 14.48 -22.16
N THR A 200 13.80 15.54 -22.84
CA THR A 200 13.91 16.88 -22.24
C THR A 200 12.54 17.37 -21.80
N ARG A 201 11.53 17.35 -22.69
CA ARG A 201 10.17 17.75 -22.36
C ARG A 201 9.58 16.91 -21.23
N PHE A 202 9.82 15.60 -21.24
CA PHE A 202 9.33 14.71 -20.19
C PHE A 202 9.88 15.09 -18.80
N TRP A 203 11.21 15.24 -18.68
CA TRP A 203 11.83 15.52 -17.39
C TRP A 203 11.65 16.96 -16.91
N THR A 204 11.60 17.95 -17.84
CA THR A 204 11.57 19.37 -17.49
C THR A 204 10.16 19.97 -17.42
N ILE A 205 9.17 19.34 -18.08
CA ILE A 205 7.81 19.87 -18.16
C ILE A 205 6.80 18.87 -17.61
N VAL A 206 6.73 17.67 -18.21
CA VAL A 206 5.68 16.70 -17.90
C VAL A 206 5.80 16.19 -16.47
N LEU A 207 6.97 15.70 -16.07
CA LEU A 207 7.18 15.12 -14.75
C LEU A 207 6.98 16.14 -13.61
N PRO A 208 7.45 17.39 -13.69
CA PRO A 208 7.11 18.43 -12.73
C PRO A 208 5.61 18.72 -12.63
N LEU A 209 4.89 18.76 -13.75
CA LEU A 209 3.43 18.93 -13.76
C LEU A 209 2.67 17.72 -13.18
N LEU A 210 3.26 16.55 -13.22
CA LEU A 210 2.72 15.33 -12.59
C LEU A 210 3.05 15.25 -11.09
N SER A 211 3.84 16.18 -10.54
CA SER A 211 4.31 16.09 -9.15
C SER A 211 3.18 16.00 -8.11
N PRO A 212 2.01 16.68 -8.24
CA PRO A 212 0.91 16.49 -7.31
C PRO A 212 0.36 15.06 -7.30
N THR A 213 0.18 14.49 -8.50
CA THR A 213 -0.30 13.11 -8.65
C THR A 213 0.75 12.11 -8.15
N THR A 214 2.01 12.34 -8.44
CA THR A 214 3.12 11.50 -7.96
C THR A 214 3.18 11.51 -6.43
N PHE A 215 3.03 12.67 -5.81
CA PHE A 215 2.98 12.80 -4.35
C PHE A 215 1.77 12.05 -3.77
N PHE A 216 0.58 12.28 -4.31
CA PHE A 216 -0.63 11.56 -3.89
C PHE A 216 -0.45 10.05 -3.96
N LEU A 217 0.05 9.54 -5.08
CA LEU A 217 0.29 8.13 -5.28
C LEU A 217 1.35 7.59 -4.33
N LEU A 218 2.41 8.35 -4.04
CA LEU A 218 3.41 7.97 -3.05
C LEU A 218 2.77 7.73 -1.68
N VAL A 219 1.96 8.69 -1.21
CA VAL A 219 1.26 8.57 0.09
C VAL A 219 0.37 7.33 0.11
N VAL A 220 -0.48 7.17 -0.92
CA VAL A 220 -1.43 6.06 -0.99
C VAL A 220 -0.72 4.70 -1.09
N ASN A 221 0.40 4.58 -1.83
CA ASN A 221 1.15 3.32 -1.93
C ASN A 221 1.87 2.97 -0.61
N VAL A 222 2.38 3.96 0.13
CA VAL A 222 2.94 3.72 1.46
C VAL A 222 1.86 3.20 2.40
N VAL A 223 0.71 3.88 2.49
CA VAL A 223 -0.42 3.45 3.33
C VAL A 223 -0.88 2.03 2.96
N TYR A 224 -1.02 1.75 1.67
CA TYR A 224 -1.34 0.42 1.16
C TYR A 224 -0.36 -0.65 1.67
N SER A 225 0.93 -0.38 1.59
CA SER A 225 1.97 -1.35 1.98
C SER A 225 1.93 -1.67 3.48
N PHE A 226 1.45 -0.73 4.31
CA PHE A 226 1.35 -0.92 5.75
C PHE A 226 0.06 -1.62 6.19
N PHE A 227 -1.06 -1.48 5.47
CA PHE A 227 -2.36 -1.96 5.93
C PHE A 227 -3.05 -2.98 5.03
N GLU A 228 -2.93 -2.86 3.71
CA GLU A 228 -3.78 -3.61 2.77
C GLU A 228 -3.10 -4.88 2.20
N THR A 229 -1.85 -5.15 2.56
CA THR A 229 -1.07 -6.25 2.00
C THR A 229 -1.21 -7.57 2.76
N PHE A 230 -1.95 -7.58 3.88
CA PHE A 230 -2.22 -8.77 4.69
C PHE A 230 -2.66 -9.96 3.85
N GLY A 231 -3.68 -9.78 2.98
CA GLY A 231 -4.24 -10.86 2.18
C GLY A 231 -3.24 -11.53 1.24
N VAL A 232 -2.35 -10.76 0.62
CA VAL A 232 -1.30 -11.29 -0.26
C VAL A 232 -0.25 -12.06 0.55
N ILE A 233 0.25 -11.48 1.65
CA ILE A 233 1.28 -12.09 2.49
C ILE A 233 0.76 -13.38 3.14
N HIS A 234 -0.45 -13.34 3.69
CA HIS A 234 -1.06 -14.51 4.33
C HIS A 234 -1.22 -15.66 3.34
N THR A 235 -1.67 -15.38 2.12
CA THR A 235 -1.93 -16.41 1.10
C THR A 235 -0.65 -16.99 0.52
N ILE A 236 0.37 -16.17 0.27
CA ILE A 236 1.59 -16.63 -0.43
C ILE A 236 2.57 -17.30 0.53
N THR A 237 2.88 -16.65 1.66
CA THR A 237 4.01 -17.02 2.51
C THR A 237 3.64 -17.29 3.96
N SER A 238 2.48 -16.81 4.40
CA SER A 238 2.13 -16.79 5.83
C SER A 238 3.28 -16.23 6.70
N GLY A 239 3.95 -15.16 6.21
CA GLY A 239 5.07 -14.50 6.88
C GLY A 239 6.43 -15.19 6.71
N GLY A 240 6.49 -16.41 6.14
CA GLY A 240 7.70 -17.23 5.99
C GLY A 240 8.53 -16.91 4.74
N PRO A 241 9.61 -17.68 4.52
CA PRO A 241 10.29 -18.53 5.51
C PRO A 241 11.02 -17.70 6.59
N GLN A 242 11.16 -18.26 7.79
CA GLN A 242 11.91 -17.63 8.90
C GLN A 242 11.50 -16.16 9.18
N GLN A 243 10.22 -15.83 9.04
CA GLN A 243 9.66 -14.48 9.19
C GLN A 243 10.18 -13.43 8.18
N SER A 244 10.77 -13.86 7.06
CA SER A 244 11.34 -12.96 6.05
C SER A 244 10.32 -12.04 5.38
N THR A 245 9.04 -12.41 5.37
CA THR A 245 7.93 -11.61 4.83
C THR A 245 6.94 -11.16 5.90
N THR A 246 7.32 -11.27 7.18
CA THR A 246 6.50 -10.83 8.31
C THR A 246 6.58 -9.31 8.43
N VAL A 247 5.69 -8.63 7.72
CA VAL A 247 5.49 -7.18 7.87
C VAL A 247 4.66 -6.87 9.12
N LEU A 248 4.65 -5.62 9.59
CA LEU A 248 3.97 -5.22 10.83
C LEU A 248 2.51 -5.62 10.87
N VAL A 249 1.72 -5.39 9.81
CA VAL A 249 0.30 -5.78 9.79
C VAL A 249 0.10 -7.30 9.90
N TYR A 250 1.00 -8.08 9.32
CA TYR A 250 0.95 -9.54 9.45
C TYR A 250 1.36 -9.99 10.85
N LYS A 251 2.35 -9.33 11.46
CA LYS A 251 2.79 -9.60 12.83
C LYS A 251 1.67 -9.37 13.85
N VAL A 252 0.93 -8.25 13.72
CA VAL A 252 -0.28 -7.97 14.53
C VAL A 252 -1.26 -9.14 14.50
N PHE A 253 -1.56 -9.65 13.30
CA PHE A 253 -2.46 -10.78 13.13
C PHE A 253 -1.88 -12.07 13.72
N SER A 254 -0.63 -12.38 13.43
CA SER A 254 0.03 -13.61 13.91
C SER A 254 0.06 -13.67 15.43
N ASP A 255 0.43 -12.58 16.09
CA ASP A 255 0.51 -12.55 17.55
C ASP A 255 -0.87 -12.52 18.20
N GLY A 256 -1.83 -11.75 17.65
CA GLY A 256 -3.17 -11.62 18.21
C GLY A 256 -4.07 -12.83 17.98
N PHE A 257 -4.09 -13.38 16.76
CA PHE A 257 -5.01 -14.47 16.41
C PHE A 257 -4.38 -15.85 16.52
N VAL A 258 -3.12 -16.02 16.12
CA VAL A 258 -2.45 -17.31 16.20
C VAL A 258 -1.79 -17.48 17.57
N GLY A 259 -1.07 -16.45 18.04
CA GLY A 259 -0.44 -16.43 19.35
C GLY A 259 -1.39 -16.17 20.52
N GLN A 260 -2.64 -15.73 20.27
CA GLN A 260 -3.64 -15.40 21.29
C GLN A 260 -3.18 -14.31 22.28
N ASP A 261 -2.19 -13.51 21.90
CA ASP A 261 -1.66 -12.39 22.70
C ASP A 261 -2.34 -11.08 22.27
N LEU A 262 -3.54 -10.84 22.79
CA LEU A 262 -4.33 -9.65 22.46
C LEU A 262 -3.71 -8.36 23.02
N GLY A 263 -3.03 -8.41 24.15
CA GLY A 263 -2.38 -7.24 24.75
C GLY A 263 -1.23 -6.72 23.88
N SER A 264 -0.32 -7.62 23.52
CA SER A 264 0.81 -7.30 22.65
C SER A 264 0.34 -6.92 21.24
N SER A 265 -0.61 -7.64 20.64
CA SER A 265 -1.18 -7.33 19.33
C SER A 265 -1.86 -5.96 19.29
N SER A 266 -2.59 -5.60 20.37
CA SER A 266 -3.19 -4.26 20.50
C SER A 266 -2.13 -3.17 20.59
N ALA A 267 -1.05 -3.38 21.36
CA ALA A 267 0.08 -2.44 21.44
C ALA A 267 0.78 -2.30 20.07
N GLN A 268 0.96 -3.39 19.32
CA GLN A 268 1.50 -3.35 17.95
C GLN A 268 0.59 -2.53 17.03
N SER A 269 -0.73 -2.66 17.14
CA SER A 269 -1.70 -1.89 16.34
C SER A 269 -1.60 -0.40 16.63
N VAL A 270 -1.42 -0.01 17.90
CA VAL A 270 -1.22 1.38 18.32
C VAL A 270 0.11 1.93 17.76
N ILE A 271 1.20 1.15 17.85
CA ILE A 271 2.49 1.54 17.27
C ILE A 271 2.38 1.70 15.75
N LEU A 272 1.71 0.77 15.06
CA LEU A 272 1.51 0.81 13.62
C LEU A 272 0.74 2.08 13.20
N LEU A 273 -0.34 2.41 13.90
CA LEU A 273 -1.11 3.63 13.68
C LEU A 273 -0.24 4.89 13.85
N PHE A 274 0.57 4.93 14.92
CA PHE A 274 1.48 6.04 15.19
C PHE A 274 2.55 6.18 14.11
N VAL A 275 3.18 5.08 13.69
CA VAL A 275 4.22 5.06 12.64
C VAL A 275 3.67 5.59 11.32
N VAL A 276 2.49 5.10 10.89
CA VAL A 276 1.88 5.55 9.63
C VAL A 276 1.41 6.99 9.72
N GLY A 277 0.84 7.40 10.86
CA GLY A 277 0.49 8.80 11.11
C GLY A 277 1.70 9.73 11.02
N LEU A 278 2.82 9.35 11.64
CA LEU A 278 4.07 10.09 11.58
C LEU A 278 4.63 10.15 10.15
N LEU A 279 4.67 9.03 9.45
CA LEU A 279 5.09 8.98 8.04
C LEU A 279 4.24 9.89 7.17
N THR A 280 2.92 9.86 7.36
CA THR A 280 1.98 10.73 6.64
C THR A 280 2.27 12.21 6.92
N ILE A 281 2.46 12.59 8.18
CA ILE A 281 2.82 13.96 8.54
C ILE A 281 4.15 14.39 7.91
N ILE A 282 5.16 13.50 7.92
CA ILE A 282 6.46 13.76 7.28
C ILE A 282 6.27 13.96 5.77
N GLN A 283 5.51 13.11 5.10
CA GLN A 283 5.23 13.23 3.68
C GLN A 283 4.57 14.58 3.33
N PHE A 284 3.51 14.95 4.05
CA PHE A 284 2.84 16.25 3.83
C PHE A 284 3.75 17.45 4.16
N LYS A 285 4.53 17.39 5.22
CA LYS A 285 5.38 18.52 5.63
C LYS A 285 6.58 18.76 4.71
N PHE A 286 7.20 17.69 4.22
CA PHE A 286 8.50 17.77 3.52
C PHE A 286 8.41 17.51 2.02
N VAL A 287 7.56 16.57 1.58
CA VAL A 287 7.46 16.20 0.17
C VAL A 287 6.50 17.14 -0.56
N GLU A 288 5.36 17.48 0.04
CA GLU A 288 4.37 18.39 -0.56
C GLU A 288 4.97 19.76 -0.90
N LYS A 289 5.90 20.27 -0.09
CA LYS A 289 6.59 21.56 -0.37
C LYS A 289 7.38 21.58 -1.67
N ARG A 290 7.69 20.41 -2.24
CA ARG A 290 8.40 20.26 -3.52
C ARG A 290 7.45 19.99 -4.69
N VAL A 291 6.15 19.97 -4.43
CA VAL A 291 5.11 19.75 -5.43
C VAL A 291 4.81 21.08 -6.13
N HIS A 292 4.78 21.06 -7.44
CA HIS A 292 4.44 22.22 -8.28
C HIS A 292 2.94 22.11 -8.65
N TYR A 293 2.13 22.99 -8.08
CA TYR A 293 0.68 23.09 -8.36
C TYR A 293 0.40 24.03 -9.54
#